data_f229817c09e4cc842a6decb6c9db907b
#
_entry.id   f229817c09e4cc842a6decb6c9db907b
#
_cell.length_a   1.000
_cell.length_b   1.000
_cell.length_c   1.000
_cell.angle_alpha   90.00
_cell.angle_beta   90.00
_cell.angle_gamma   90.00
#
_symmetry.space_group_name_H-M   'P 1'
#
loop_
_entity.id
_entity.type
_entity.pdbx_description
1 polymer ?
#
loop_
_entity_poly.entity_id
_entity_poly.type
_entity_poly.pdbx_seq_one_letter_code
_entity_poly.pdbx_strand_id
1 'polypeptide(L)'
;MVKTAVIMAAGLGTRFGKMTETVPKGFVECGDRSMVERSIQTLIACGIERIIIGTGYLKEKYEALKAVYPQIECVFSPRYAETNSMYTLWNCREAIGDNDFLLLESDLVFEKKAITSLLECPEPDIMLITPVTKFQDQYYVEYGDGNRLTRCSTVKTELDAKGELVGIHKLSNKFYKAMCEDYAQKVAEKPKLGYEYELLTMSQEIMKVYVLRVEGLKWYEIDDIDDLNYAEEHILPYL
;
A
#
# COMPACT_ATOMS: atom_id res chain seq x y z
N MET A 1 19.71 -2.69 3.50
CA MET A 1 18.98 -1.81 2.54
C MET A 1 17.81 -2.61 1.99
N VAL A 2 16.59 -2.08 2.03
CA VAL A 2 15.38 -2.75 1.54
C VAL A 2 15.48 -2.98 0.03
N LYS A 3 15.25 -4.23 -0.42
CA LYS A 3 15.34 -4.67 -1.82
C LYS A 3 14.06 -5.37 -2.30
N THR A 4 13.11 -5.55 -1.40
CA THR A 4 11.82 -6.21 -1.66
C THR A 4 10.69 -5.22 -1.53
N ALA A 5 9.69 -5.31 -2.41
CA ALA A 5 8.42 -4.60 -2.29
C ALA A 5 7.25 -5.58 -2.38
N VAL A 6 6.15 -5.24 -1.72
CA VAL A 6 4.88 -5.96 -1.78
C VAL A 6 3.81 -4.99 -2.29
N ILE A 7 3.13 -5.35 -3.36
CA ILE A 7 2.00 -4.59 -3.91
C ILE A 7 0.70 -5.34 -3.59
N MET A 8 -0.23 -4.66 -2.92
CA MET A 8 -1.52 -5.19 -2.53
C MET A 8 -2.53 -5.01 -3.67
N ALA A 9 -2.84 -6.09 -4.40
CA ALA A 9 -3.59 -6.03 -5.65
C ALA A 9 -4.70 -7.09 -5.75
N ALA A 10 -5.31 -7.46 -4.62
CA ALA A 10 -6.33 -8.51 -4.57
C ALA A 10 -7.77 -7.99 -4.72
N GLY A 11 -7.99 -6.68 -4.59
CA GLY A 11 -9.31 -6.05 -4.52
C GLY A 11 -10.14 -6.16 -5.81
N LEU A 12 -11.47 -6.08 -5.66
CA LEU A 12 -12.43 -6.16 -6.77
C LEU A 12 -12.54 -4.87 -7.60
N GLY A 13 -12.18 -3.71 -7.05
CA GLY A 13 -12.25 -2.42 -7.76
C GLY A 13 -13.66 -1.97 -8.15
N THR A 14 -14.68 -2.31 -7.38
CA THR A 14 -16.12 -2.16 -7.75
C THR A 14 -16.56 -0.72 -8.02
N ARG A 15 -15.87 0.28 -7.45
CA ARG A 15 -16.18 1.72 -7.66
C ARG A 15 -15.98 2.18 -9.11
N PHE A 16 -15.10 1.53 -9.87
CA PHE A 16 -14.92 1.79 -11.31
C PHE A 16 -16.02 1.19 -12.22
N GLY A 17 -16.95 0.40 -11.67
CA GLY A 17 -18.03 -0.20 -12.44
C GLY A 17 -17.53 -1.03 -13.61
N LYS A 18 -17.99 -0.71 -14.83
CA LYS A 18 -17.67 -1.48 -16.05
C LYS A 18 -16.18 -1.52 -16.42
N MET A 19 -15.40 -0.52 -16.02
CA MET A 19 -13.96 -0.48 -16.36
C MET A 19 -13.19 -1.63 -15.72
N THR A 20 -13.61 -2.08 -14.55
CA THR A 20 -12.96 -3.17 -13.82
C THR A 20 -13.62 -4.54 -13.99
N GLU A 21 -14.61 -4.68 -14.89
CA GLU A 21 -15.18 -6.00 -15.21
C GLU A 21 -14.18 -6.94 -15.90
N THR A 22 -13.25 -6.38 -16.67
CA THR A 22 -12.29 -7.15 -17.49
C THR A 22 -10.83 -6.89 -17.16
N VAL A 23 -10.56 -5.87 -16.32
CA VAL A 23 -9.22 -5.55 -15.84
C VAL A 23 -9.25 -5.28 -14.33
N PRO A 24 -8.25 -5.72 -13.55
CA PRO A 24 -8.21 -5.38 -12.13
C PRO A 24 -7.90 -3.90 -11.93
N LYS A 25 -8.27 -3.32 -10.77
CA LYS A 25 -8.13 -1.88 -10.47
C LYS A 25 -6.73 -1.33 -10.80
N GLY A 26 -5.67 -2.05 -10.39
CA GLY A 26 -4.29 -1.63 -10.66
C GLY A 26 -3.91 -1.54 -12.15
N PHE A 27 -4.71 -2.13 -13.05
CA PHE A 27 -4.52 -2.04 -14.51
C PHE A 27 -5.32 -0.91 -15.15
N VAL A 28 -6.06 -0.12 -14.39
CA VAL A 28 -6.65 1.11 -14.92
C VAL A 28 -5.51 2.01 -15.40
N GLU A 29 -5.61 2.45 -16.66
CA GLU A 29 -4.62 3.35 -17.25
C GLU A 29 -4.78 4.75 -16.67
N CYS A 30 -3.66 5.35 -16.30
CA CYS A 30 -3.52 6.75 -15.93
C CYS A 30 -2.46 7.35 -16.85
N GLY A 31 -2.90 8.06 -17.88
CA GLY A 31 -2.05 8.51 -18.98
C GLY A 31 -1.59 7.38 -19.90
N ASP A 32 -0.28 7.18 -20.04
CA ASP A 32 0.33 6.26 -21.02
C ASP A 32 0.52 4.82 -20.52
N ARG A 33 0.21 4.53 -19.26
CA ARG A 33 0.38 3.20 -18.65
C ARG A 33 -0.50 2.98 -17.42
N SER A 34 -0.64 1.74 -17.00
CA SER A 34 -1.42 1.37 -15.83
C SER A 34 -0.77 1.80 -14.51
N MET A 35 -1.58 2.00 -13.47
CA MET A 35 -1.10 2.38 -12.14
C MET A 35 -0.08 1.38 -11.59
N VAL A 36 -0.36 0.08 -11.71
CA VAL A 36 0.55 -0.96 -11.21
C VAL A 36 1.88 -0.97 -11.97
N GLU A 37 1.88 -0.74 -13.30
CA GLU A 37 3.13 -0.67 -14.07
C GLU A 37 3.95 0.56 -13.71
N ARG A 38 3.31 1.70 -13.43
CA ARG A 38 4.00 2.90 -12.89
C ARG A 38 4.69 2.58 -11.57
N SER A 39 3.98 1.93 -10.66
CA SER A 39 4.54 1.51 -9.36
C SER A 39 5.72 0.56 -9.54
N ILE A 40 5.61 -0.47 -10.37
CA ILE A 40 6.68 -1.44 -10.67
C ILE A 40 7.92 -0.72 -11.23
N GLN A 41 7.75 0.14 -12.23
CA GLN A 41 8.88 0.85 -12.84
C GLN A 41 9.55 1.82 -11.87
N THR A 42 8.77 2.53 -11.04
CA THR A 42 9.30 3.42 -10.00
C THR A 42 10.10 2.63 -8.96
N LEU A 43 9.60 1.49 -8.51
CA LEU A 43 10.29 0.60 -7.57
C LEU A 43 11.62 0.10 -8.15
N ILE A 44 11.63 -0.38 -9.39
CA ILE A 44 12.85 -0.84 -10.08
C ILE A 44 13.85 0.31 -10.22
N ALA A 45 13.39 1.51 -10.61
CA ALA A 45 14.21 2.71 -10.72
C ALA A 45 14.79 3.19 -9.37
N CYS A 46 14.19 2.77 -8.24
CA CYS A 46 14.70 3.00 -6.88
C CYS A 46 15.59 1.86 -6.37
N GLY A 47 15.88 0.85 -7.19
CA GLY A 47 16.77 -0.25 -6.85
C GLY A 47 16.10 -1.40 -6.08
N ILE A 48 14.77 -1.53 -6.16
CA ILE A 48 14.06 -2.72 -5.69
C ILE A 48 14.32 -3.86 -6.68
N GLU A 49 14.71 -5.01 -6.16
CA GLU A 49 15.16 -6.16 -6.93
C GLU A 49 14.10 -7.27 -6.99
N ARG A 50 13.14 -7.27 -6.06
CA ARG A 50 12.07 -8.25 -5.97
C ARG A 50 10.75 -7.57 -5.64
N ILE A 51 9.70 -7.86 -6.42
CA ILE A 51 8.37 -7.31 -6.26
C ILE A 51 7.36 -8.45 -6.11
N ILE A 52 6.77 -8.56 -4.94
CA ILE A 52 5.72 -9.53 -4.64
C ILE A 52 4.38 -8.84 -4.86
N ILE A 53 3.52 -9.42 -5.68
CA ILE A 53 2.17 -8.90 -5.91
C ILE A 53 1.17 -9.84 -5.25
N GLY A 54 0.50 -9.37 -4.19
CA GLY A 54 -0.61 -10.08 -3.56
C GLY A 54 -1.87 -9.95 -4.42
N THR A 55 -2.22 -11.00 -5.15
CA THR A 55 -3.27 -11.00 -6.17
C THR A 55 -4.57 -11.65 -5.71
N GLY A 56 -5.67 -11.29 -6.34
CA GLY A 56 -7.00 -11.87 -6.11
C GLY A 56 -7.82 -11.87 -7.37
N TYR A 57 -8.64 -10.83 -7.56
CA TYR A 57 -9.47 -10.65 -8.74
C TYR A 57 -8.62 -10.51 -10.00
N LEU A 58 -8.96 -11.27 -11.05
CA LEU A 58 -8.26 -11.31 -12.34
C LEU A 58 -6.73 -11.49 -12.21
N LYS A 59 -6.29 -12.37 -11.30
CA LYS A 59 -4.88 -12.63 -10.98
C LYS A 59 -4.00 -12.91 -12.21
N GLU A 60 -4.55 -13.53 -13.26
CA GLU A 60 -3.86 -13.87 -14.51
C GLU A 60 -3.29 -12.64 -15.24
N LYS A 61 -3.88 -11.47 -15.03
CA LYS A 61 -3.35 -10.22 -15.58
C LYS A 61 -2.01 -9.85 -14.91
N TYR A 62 -1.93 -9.99 -13.59
CA TYR A 62 -0.68 -9.76 -12.85
C TYR A 62 0.37 -10.83 -13.17
N GLU A 63 -0.04 -12.09 -13.32
CA GLU A 63 0.85 -13.17 -13.72
C GLU A 63 1.51 -12.90 -15.09
N ALA A 64 0.77 -12.29 -16.03
CA ALA A 64 1.29 -11.94 -17.35
C ALA A 64 2.44 -10.88 -17.28
N LEU A 65 2.47 -10.03 -16.26
CA LEU A 65 3.54 -9.03 -16.10
C LEU A 65 4.93 -9.66 -15.88
N LYS A 66 5.01 -10.91 -15.41
CA LYS A 66 6.28 -11.64 -15.23
C LYS A 66 7.07 -11.77 -16.54
N ALA A 67 6.40 -11.78 -17.68
CA ALA A 67 7.06 -11.85 -18.99
C ALA A 67 7.84 -10.57 -19.32
N VAL A 68 7.43 -9.42 -18.75
CA VAL A 68 8.04 -8.11 -18.99
C VAL A 68 8.95 -7.72 -17.81
N TYR A 69 8.55 -8.07 -16.59
CA TYR A 69 9.23 -7.70 -15.35
C TYR A 69 9.64 -8.97 -14.58
N PRO A 70 10.83 -9.52 -14.81
CA PRO A 70 11.28 -10.77 -14.17
C PRO A 70 11.45 -10.67 -12.65
N GLN A 71 11.42 -9.46 -12.08
CA GLN A 71 11.45 -9.19 -10.64
C GLN A 71 10.15 -9.59 -9.93
N ILE A 72 9.06 -9.82 -10.69
CA ILE A 72 7.72 -10.06 -10.14
C ILE A 72 7.53 -11.51 -9.70
N GLU A 73 6.97 -11.66 -8.51
CA GLU A 73 6.38 -12.89 -7.99
C GLU A 73 4.93 -12.61 -7.59
N CYS A 74 3.97 -13.44 -8.02
CA CYS A 74 2.57 -13.28 -7.65
C CYS A 74 2.19 -14.30 -6.58
N VAL A 75 1.47 -13.83 -5.57
CA VAL A 75 0.92 -14.65 -4.48
C VAL A 75 -0.61 -14.53 -4.51
N PHE A 76 -1.29 -15.63 -4.77
CA PHE A 76 -2.75 -15.63 -4.82
C PHE A 76 -3.38 -15.64 -3.43
N SER A 77 -4.32 -14.74 -3.19
CA SER A 77 -5.13 -14.64 -1.98
C SER A 77 -6.50 -15.31 -2.22
N PRO A 78 -6.69 -16.57 -1.83
CA PRO A 78 -7.85 -17.36 -2.29
C PRO A 78 -9.21 -16.87 -1.75
N ARG A 79 -9.21 -16.15 -0.64
CA ARG A 79 -10.42 -15.58 -0.03
C ARG A 79 -10.54 -14.07 -0.20
N TYR A 80 -9.96 -13.51 -1.26
CA TYR A 80 -9.93 -12.07 -1.50
C TYR A 80 -11.32 -11.41 -1.49
N ALA A 81 -12.37 -12.09 -1.97
CA ALA A 81 -13.73 -11.57 -2.00
C ALA A 81 -14.40 -11.52 -0.61
N GLU A 82 -13.94 -12.34 0.34
CA GLU A 82 -14.52 -12.48 1.67
C GLU A 82 -13.72 -11.75 2.76
N THR A 83 -12.47 -11.37 2.45
CA THR A 83 -11.49 -10.82 3.39
C THR A 83 -11.12 -9.38 3.02
N ASN A 84 -10.07 -8.84 3.64
CA ASN A 84 -9.54 -7.51 3.34
C ASN A 84 -8.00 -7.56 3.23
N SER A 85 -7.38 -6.40 3.16
CA SER A 85 -5.96 -6.18 2.86
C SER A 85 -5.01 -6.97 3.79
N MET A 86 -5.30 -7.10 5.10
CA MET A 86 -4.45 -7.88 6.01
C MET A 86 -4.38 -9.36 5.63
N TYR A 87 -5.47 -9.96 5.16
CA TYR A 87 -5.45 -11.36 4.70
C TYR A 87 -4.54 -11.54 3.47
N THR A 88 -4.59 -10.61 2.54
CA THR A 88 -3.71 -10.63 1.35
C THR A 88 -2.25 -10.48 1.74
N LEU A 89 -1.94 -9.54 2.62
CA LEU A 89 -0.58 -9.34 3.14
C LEU A 89 -0.08 -10.58 3.90
N TRP A 90 -0.94 -11.20 4.72
CA TRP A 90 -0.62 -12.43 5.45
C TRP A 90 -0.31 -13.62 4.52
N ASN A 91 -1.01 -13.75 3.38
CA ASN A 91 -0.70 -14.77 2.39
C ASN A 91 0.69 -14.58 1.75
N CYS A 92 1.19 -13.36 1.68
CA CYS A 92 2.52 -13.07 1.12
C CYS A 92 3.69 -13.48 2.04
N ARG A 93 3.44 -13.94 3.28
CA ARG A 93 4.47 -14.17 4.31
C ARG A 93 5.60 -15.14 3.90
N GLU A 94 5.27 -16.20 3.17
CA GLU A 94 6.28 -17.17 2.70
C GLU A 94 7.14 -16.57 1.59
N ALA A 95 6.52 -15.82 0.67
CA ALA A 95 7.23 -15.13 -0.38
C ALA A 95 8.11 -13.99 0.18
N ILE A 96 7.65 -13.22 1.16
CA ILE A 96 8.45 -12.18 1.82
C ILE A 96 9.65 -12.82 2.55
N GLY A 97 9.44 -13.96 3.22
CA GLY A 97 10.48 -14.66 3.98
C GLY A 97 11.06 -13.80 5.10
N ASP A 98 12.38 -13.64 5.12
CA ASP A 98 13.12 -12.87 6.13
C ASP A 98 13.48 -11.44 5.68
N ASN A 99 12.84 -10.91 4.63
CA ASN A 99 13.17 -9.60 4.09
C ASN A 99 12.39 -8.46 4.75
N ASP A 100 13.07 -7.34 5.00
CA ASP A 100 12.43 -6.04 5.15
C ASP A 100 11.90 -5.60 3.79
N PHE A 101 10.76 -4.92 3.74
CA PHE A 101 10.12 -4.60 2.48
C PHE A 101 9.37 -3.26 2.50
N LEU A 102 9.10 -2.75 1.29
CA LEU A 102 8.12 -1.69 1.08
C LEU A 102 6.76 -2.34 0.82
N LEU A 103 5.72 -1.85 1.49
CA LEU A 103 4.32 -2.22 1.25
C LEU A 103 3.64 -1.10 0.48
N LEU A 104 2.94 -1.42 -0.62
CA LEU A 104 2.21 -0.46 -1.44
C LEU A 104 0.80 -0.97 -1.78
N GLU A 105 -0.13 -0.06 -1.91
CA GLU A 105 -1.40 -0.31 -2.58
C GLU A 105 -1.25 -0.25 -4.10
N SER A 106 -2.14 -0.92 -4.85
CA SER A 106 -2.00 -1.06 -6.31
C SER A 106 -2.64 0.05 -7.14
N ASP A 107 -3.34 0.95 -6.49
CA ASP A 107 -4.19 2.00 -7.05
C ASP A 107 -3.62 3.41 -6.84
N LEU A 108 -2.32 3.47 -6.65
CA LEU A 108 -1.58 4.71 -6.42
C LEU A 108 -0.85 5.18 -7.67
N VAL A 109 -0.83 6.50 -7.84
CA VAL A 109 0.15 7.19 -8.68
C VAL A 109 0.98 8.10 -7.78
N PHE A 110 2.31 8.08 -7.91
CA PHE A 110 3.20 8.81 -7.01
C PHE A 110 4.56 9.09 -7.65
N GLU A 111 5.16 10.19 -7.25
CA GLU A 111 6.52 10.54 -7.65
C GLU A 111 7.58 9.66 -6.94
N LYS A 112 8.72 9.47 -7.60
CA LYS A 112 9.86 8.69 -7.08
C LYS A 112 10.26 9.06 -5.65
N LYS A 113 10.06 10.32 -5.24
CA LYS A 113 10.35 10.82 -3.89
C LYS A 113 9.64 10.04 -2.79
N ALA A 114 8.44 9.47 -3.05
CA ALA A 114 7.75 8.62 -2.07
C ALA A 114 8.61 7.44 -1.63
N ILE A 115 9.24 6.76 -2.60
CA ILE A 115 10.07 5.58 -2.35
C ILE A 115 11.44 5.98 -1.78
N THR A 116 12.11 6.97 -2.38
CA THR A 116 13.45 7.37 -1.93
C THR A 116 13.44 7.90 -0.51
N SER A 117 12.41 8.68 -0.11
CA SER A 117 12.27 9.17 1.27
C SER A 117 12.15 8.04 2.30
N LEU A 118 11.41 6.97 1.97
CA LEU A 118 11.30 5.79 2.84
C LEU A 118 12.61 5.01 2.94
N LEU A 119 13.32 4.85 1.81
CA LEU A 119 14.59 4.12 1.77
C LEU A 119 15.71 4.86 2.51
N GLU A 120 15.71 6.19 2.50
CA GLU A 120 16.68 7.05 3.17
C GLU A 120 16.39 7.21 4.68
N CYS A 121 15.14 7.05 5.10
CA CYS A 121 14.76 7.16 6.49
C CYS A 121 15.39 6.02 7.34
N PRO A 122 16.05 6.31 8.48
CA PRO A 122 16.74 5.29 9.27
C PRO A 122 15.78 4.35 10.02
N GLU A 123 14.58 4.81 10.36
CA GLU A 123 13.63 4.02 11.12
C GLU A 123 13.19 2.76 10.35
N PRO A 124 13.08 1.60 10.99
CA PRO A 124 12.78 0.35 10.29
C PRO A 124 11.32 0.22 9.87
N ASP A 125 10.38 0.77 10.66
CA ASP A 125 8.95 0.63 10.47
C ASP A 125 8.31 2.01 10.33
N ILE A 126 7.86 2.35 9.12
CA ILE A 126 7.46 3.71 8.75
C ILE A 126 6.14 3.69 7.98
N MET A 127 5.25 4.57 8.39
CA MET A 127 4.05 4.97 7.67
C MET A 127 4.32 6.30 6.93
N LEU A 128 4.21 6.30 5.61
CA LEU A 128 4.33 7.53 4.81
C LEU A 128 3.00 8.30 4.83
N ILE A 129 3.07 9.59 5.14
CA ILE A 129 1.92 10.49 5.10
C ILE A 129 2.25 11.79 4.37
N THR A 130 1.18 12.48 3.97
CA THR A 130 1.22 13.87 3.49
C THR A 130 0.32 14.76 4.33
N PRO A 131 0.38 16.10 4.18
CA PRO A 131 -0.70 16.98 4.66
C PRO A 131 -2.05 16.50 4.11
N VAL A 132 -3.12 16.70 4.89
CA VAL A 132 -4.49 16.33 4.45
C VAL A 132 -4.89 17.12 3.20
N THR A 133 -5.15 16.42 2.11
CA THR A 133 -5.58 16.98 0.83
C THR A 133 -6.98 16.54 0.43
N LYS A 134 -7.38 15.31 0.76
CA LYS A 134 -8.72 14.77 0.58
C LYS A 134 -9.53 14.85 1.89
N PHE A 135 -10.85 15.02 1.78
CA PHE A 135 -11.75 15.11 2.93
C PHE A 135 -12.71 13.92 3.05
N GLN A 136 -12.63 12.96 2.17
CA GLN A 136 -13.46 11.74 2.15
C GLN A 136 -12.60 10.54 1.73
N ASP A 137 -12.98 9.36 2.22
CA ASP A 137 -12.41 8.04 1.88
C ASP A 137 -10.88 7.90 2.13
N GLN A 138 -10.36 8.65 3.12
CA GLN A 138 -8.95 8.60 3.49
C GLN A 138 -8.73 8.11 4.91
N TYR A 139 -7.56 7.50 5.15
CA TYR A 139 -7.07 7.25 6.50
C TYR A 139 -6.32 8.49 7.02
N TYR A 140 -6.88 9.11 8.05
CA TYR A 140 -6.25 10.22 8.75
C TYR A 140 -5.32 9.68 9.83
N VAL A 141 -4.19 10.35 10.02
CA VAL A 141 -3.12 9.92 10.91
C VAL A 141 -2.82 10.97 11.97
N GLU A 142 -2.76 10.51 13.21
CA GLU A 142 -2.26 11.26 14.36
C GLU A 142 -0.96 10.61 14.85
N TYR A 143 0.03 11.43 15.18
CA TYR A 143 1.30 10.97 15.73
C TYR A 143 1.76 11.91 16.85
N GLY A 144 2.48 11.33 17.81
CA GLY A 144 3.01 12.02 18.97
C GLY A 144 4.49 12.38 18.86
N ASP A 145 5.13 12.54 20.01
CA ASP A 145 6.54 12.90 20.12
C ASP A 145 7.45 11.91 19.38
N GLY A 146 8.47 12.44 18.71
CA GLY A 146 9.40 11.67 17.91
C GLY A 146 8.74 11.01 16.69
N ASN A 147 7.65 11.57 16.18
CA ASN A 147 6.88 11.07 15.04
C ASN A 147 6.32 9.65 15.23
N ARG A 148 6.05 9.24 16.46
CA ARG A 148 5.46 7.93 16.74
C ARG A 148 3.98 7.92 16.37
N LEU A 149 3.54 6.93 15.58
CA LEU A 149 2.14 6.69 15.27
C LEU A 149 1.33 6.47 16.55
N THR A 150 0.25 7.24 16.73
CA THR A 150 -0.64 7.14 17.90
C THR A 150 -2.04 6.70 17.51
N ARG A 151 -2.58 7.20 16.42
CA ARG A 151 -3.93 6.87 15.95
C ARG A 151 -4.02 6.92 14.43
N CYS A 152 -4.92 6.11 13.88
CA CYS A 152 -5.30 6.11 12.47
C CYS A 152 -6.80 5.80 12.38
N SER A 153 -7.55 6.57 11.61
CA SER A 153 -8.99 6.39 11.43
C SER A 153 -9.46 6.97 10.10
N THR A 154 -10.48 6.37 9.52
CA THR A 154 -11.21 6.95 8.38
C THR A 154 -12.15 8.08 8.81
N VAL A 155 -12.40 8.26 10.10
CA VAL A 155 -13.25 9.32 10.65
C VAL A 155 -12.37 10.43 11.20
N LYS A 156 -12.19 11.51 10.43
CA LYS A 156 -11.30 12.64 10.75
C LYS A 156 -11.58 13.28 12.12
N THR A 157 -12.85 13.36 12.52
CA THR A 157 -13.26 14.01 13.79
C THR A 157 -12.90 13.20 15.04
N GLU A 158 -12.43 11.96 14.90
CA GLU A 158 -12.03 11.11 16.01
C GLU A 158 -10.59 11.35 16.48
N LEU A 159 -9.79 12.14 15.73
CA LEU A 159 -8.37 12.35 16.01
C LEU A 159 -7.91 13.78 15.67
N ASP A 160 -6.78 14.19 16.23
CA ASP A 160 -6.04 15.38 15.81
C ASP A 160 -5.25 15.05 14.54
N ALA A 161 -5.95 15.08 13.38
CA ALA A 161 -5.39 14.68 12.10
C ALA A 161 -4.22 15.57 11.67
N LYS A 162 -3.01 15.01 11.70
CA LYS A 162 -1.76 15.68 11.30
C LYS A 162 -1.35 15.37 9.87
N GLY A 163 -2.04 14.45 9.21
CA GLY A 163 -1.84 14.08 7.82
C GLY A 163 -2.79 12.99 7.36
N GLU A 164 -2.65 12.61 6.11
CA GLU A 164 -3.35 11.49 5.48
C GLU A 164 -2.36 10.42 5.02
N LEU A 165 -2.81 9.17 5.05
CA LEU A 165 -2.03 8.02 4.63
C LEU A 165 -1.82 8.04 3.11
N VAL A 166 -0.60 7.73 2.68
CA VAL A 166 -0.27 7.59 1.24
C VAL A 166 -0.51 6.18 0.72
N GLY A 167 -0.67 5.19 1.61
CA GLY A 167 -0.75 3.78 1.20
C GLY A 167 0.63 3.18 0.85
N ILE A 168 1.72 3.80 1.29
CA ILE A 168 3.09 3.30 1.12
C ILE A 168 3.80 3.25 2.47
N HIS A 169 4.40 2.10 2.80
CA HIS A 169 5.06 1.86 4.08
C HIS A 169 6.43 1.22 3.88
N LYS A 170 7.30 1.38 4.87
CA LYS A 170 8.48 0.53 5.05
C LYS A 170 8.29 -0.31 6.29
N LEU A 171 8.44 -1.61 6.18
CA LEU A 171 8.23 -2.56 7.26
C LEU A 171 9.43 -3.48 7.42
N SER A 172 9.89 -3.62 8.66
CA SER A 172 10.86 -4.65 9.02
C SER A 172 10.23 -6.03 9.04
N ASN A 173 10.99 -7.03 8.68
CA ASN A 173 10.55 -8.42 8.79
C ASN A 173 10.13 -8.79 10.21
N LYS A 174 10.85 -8.27 11.21
CA LYS A 174 10.53 -8.48 12.63
C LYS A 174 9.13 -7.98 12.98
N PHE A 175 8.78 -6.76 12.56
CA PHE A 175 7.46 -6.18 12.79
C PHE A 175 6.38 -6.97 12.05
N TYR A 176 6.63 -7.28 10.78
CA TYR A 176 5.70 -8.02 9.94
C TYR A 176 5.41 -9.44 10.46
N LYS A 177 6.43 -10.16 10.96
CA LYS A 177 6.22 -11.48 11.59
C LYS A 177 5.28 -11.38 12.79
N ALA A 178 5.46 -10.37 13.64
CA ALA A 178 4.57 -10.15 14.77
C ALA A 178 3.12 -9.85 14.31
N MET A 179 2.94 -9.02 13.27
CA MET A 179 1.61 -8.82 12.64
C MET A 179 1.01 -10.14 12.15
N CYS A 180 1.78 -10.99 11.49
CA CYS A 180 1.31 -12.28 11.00
C CYS A 180 0.91 -13.25 12.11
N GLU A 181 1.67 -13.31 13.19
CA GLU A 181 1.41 -14.16 14.36
C GLU A 181 0.12 -13.72 15.08
N ASP A 182 -0.06 -12.43 15.28
CA ASP A 182 -1.26 -11.87 15.88
C ASP A 182 -2.49 -12.07 14.99
N TYR A 183 -2.38 -11.75 13.70
CA TYR A 183 -3.47 -11.92 12.74
C TYR A 183 -3.91 -13.39 12.58
N ALA A 184 -2.99 -14.35 12.65
CA ALA A 184 -3.30 -15.78 12.57
C ALA A 184 -4.31 -16.21 13.64
N GLN A 185 -4.33 -15.55 14.80
CA GLN A 185 -5.29 -15.81 15.87
C GLN A 185 -6.64 -15.13 15.65
N LYS A 186 -6.67 -14.06 14.86
CA LYS A 186 -7.85 -13.21 14.62
C LYS A 186 -8.56 -13.47 13.30
N VAL A 187 -7.92 -14.13 12.32
CA VAL A 187 -8.41 -14.24 10.94
C VAL A 187 -9.81 -14.84 10.82
N ALA A 188 -10.18 -15.77 11.72
CA ALA A 188 -11.50 -16.39 11.73
C ALA A 188 -12.59 -15.42 12.23
N GLU A 189 -12.25 -14.57 13.20
CA GLU A 189 -13.21 -13.64 13.84
C GLU A 189 -13.25 -12.28 13.12
N LYS A 190 -12.11 -11.86 12.55
CA LYS A 190 -11.95 -10.56 11.88
C LYS A 190 -11.47 -10.69 10.44
N PRO A 191 -12.21 -11.40 9.56
CA PRO A 191 -11.78 -11.63 8.18
C PRO A 191 -11.65 -10.33 7.35
N LYS A 192 -12.37 -9.28 7.73
CA LYS A 192 -12.38 -7.96 7.05
C LYS A 192 -11.40 -6.96 7.66
N LEU A 193 -10.41 -7.42 8.45
CA LEU A 193 -9.40 -6.53 9.02
C LEU A 193 -8.50 -5.96 7.93
N GLY A 194 -8.35 -4.63 7.88
CA GLY A 194 -7.38 -3.92 7.07
C GLY A 194 -5.98 -3.96 7.71
N TYR A 195 -4.93 -4.00 6.90
CA TYR A 195 -3.55 -4.02 7.41
C TYR A 195 -3.21 -2.73 8.19
N GLU A 196 -3.86 -1.62 7.89
CA GLU A 196 -3.67 -0.33 8.52
C GLU A 196 -4.05 -0.38 10.02
N TYR A 197 -5.16 -1.03 10.32
CA TYR A 197 -5.60 -1.23 11.70
C TYR A 197 -4.74 -2.24 12.45
N GLU A 198 -4.29 -3.29 11.77
CA GLU A 198 -3.37 -4.24 12.38
C GLU A 198 -2.02 -3.57 12.68
N LEU A 199 -1.49 -2.80 11.74
CA LEU A 199 -0.27 -2.03 11.91
C LEU A 199 -0.39 -1.04 13.09
N LEU A 200 -1.54 -0.35 13.22
CA LEU A 200 -1.82 0.53 14.36
C LEU A 200 -1.82 -0.25 15.68
N THR A 201 -2.54 -1.37 15.74
CA THR A 201 -2.62 -2.22 16.94
C THR A 201 -1.22 -2.66 17.37
N MET A 202 -0.44 -3.21 16.44
CA MET A 202 0.92 -3.67 16.71
C MET A 202 1.86 -2.53 17.13
N SER A 203 1.67 -1.33 16.56
CA SER A 203 2.43 -0.13 16.96
C SER A 203 2.19 0.29 18.40
N GLN A 204 1.00 0.05 18.91
CA GLN A 204 0.66 0.39 20.30
C GLN A 204 1.11 -0.66 21.31
N GLU A 205 0.99 -1.93 20.95
CA GLU A 205 1.15 -3.05 21.88
C GLU A 205 2.56 -3.66 21.87
N ILE A 206 3.26 -3.68 20.72
CA ILE A 206 4.47 -4.51 20.56
C ILE A 206 5.69 -3.72 20.11
N MET A 207 5.63 -3.00 18.99
CA MET A 207 6.77 -2.28 18.42
C MET A 207 6.33 -0.93 17.86
N LYS A 208 7.23 0.05 17.92
CA LYS A 208 6.93 1.41 17.43
C LYS A 208 6.91 1.44 15.91
N VAL A 209 5.87 2.07 15.36
CA VAL A 209 5.85 2.54 13.98
C VAL A 209 6.00 4.05 13.98
N TYR A 210 6.83 4.56 13.10
CA TYR A 210 7.08 5.99 12.94
C TYR A 210 6.35 6.54 11.74
N VAL A 211 6.05 7.81 11.78
CA VAL A 211 5.39 8.53 10.69
C VAL A 211 6.43 9.37 9.96
N LEU A 212 6.55 9.20 8.64
CA LEU A 212 7.32 10.07 7.78
C LEU A 212 6.37 10.97 7.00
N ARG A 213 6.33 12.25 7.36
CA ARG A 213 5.53 13.25 6.66
C ARG A 213 6.34 13.93 5.58
N VAL A 214 5.87 13.82 4.32
CA VAL A 214 6.54 14.42 3.16
C VAL A 214 5.69 15.54 2.59
N GLU A 215 6.20 16.78 2.74
CA GLU A 215 5.54 17.97 2.23
C GLU A 215 5.65 18.05 0.70
N GLY A 216 4.54 18.42 0.05
CA GLY A 216 4.49 18.66 -1.38
C GLY A 216 4.71 17.43 -2.26
N LEU A 217 4.61 16.22 -1.69
CA LEU A 217 4.67 14.97 -2.43
C LEU A 217 3.57 14.94 -3.50
N LYS A 218 3.94 14.62 -4.73
CA LYS A 218 3.00 14.38 -5.81
C LYS A 218 2.57 12.93 -5.80
N TRP A 219 1.33 12.70 -5.42
CA TRP A 219 0.72 11.38 -5.33
C TRP A 219 -0.79 11.48 -5.34
N TYR A 220 -1.47 10.40 -5.66
CA TYR A 220 -2.92 10.30 -5.55
C TYR A 220 -3.35 8.83 -5.49
N GLU A 221 -4.36 8.53 -4.67
CA GLU A 221 -5.08 7.27 -4.70
C GLU A 221 -6.28 7.41 -5.63
N ILE A 222 -6.40 6.50 -6.57
CA ILE A 222 -7.40 6.55 -7.65
C ILE A 222 -8.43 5.47 -7.39
N ASP A 223 -9.59 5.85 -6.86
CA ASP A 223 -10.66 4.96 -6.46
C ASP A 223 -11.81 4.88 -7.46
N ASP A 224 -12.00 5.92 -8.24
CA ASP A 224 -13.06 6.04 -9.24
C ASP A 224 -12.62 6.90 -10.44
N ILE A 225 -13.56 7.21 -11.33
CA ILE A 225 -13.31 7.98 -12.56
C ILE A 225 -12.98 9.46 -12.28
N ASP A 226 -13.54 10.04 -11.22
CA ASP A 226 -13.29 11.44 -10.87
C ASP A 226 -11.88 11.58 -10.30
N ASP A 227 -11.45 10.61 -9.48
CA ASP A 227 -10.06 10.52 -9.01
C ASP A 227 -9.07 10.33 -10.17
N LEU A 228 -9.40 9.49 -11.15
CA LEU A 228 -8.57 9.28 -12.34
C LEU A 228 -8.38 10.57 -13.12
N ASN A 229 -9.47 11.28 -13.43
CA ASN A 229 -9.42 12.54 -14.14
C ASN A 229 -8.59 13.58 -13.38
N TYR A 230 -8.78 13.66 -12.05
CA TYR A 230 -7.99 14.57 -11.21
C TYR A 230 -6.50 14.22 -11.24
N ALA A 231 -6.17 12.95 -11.11
CA ALA A 231 -4.78 12.49 -11.12
C ALA A 231 -4.08 12.76 -12.48
N GLU A 232 -4.78 12.56 -13.61
CA GLU A 232 -4.26 12.85 -14.93
C GLU A 232 -3.99 14.35 -15.14
N GLU A 233 -4.88 15.23 -14.63
CA GLU A 233 -4.73 16.66 -14.79
C GLU A 233 -3.70 17.27 -13.83
N HIS A 234 -3.66 16.82 -12.57
CA HIS A 234 -2.97 17.54 -11.50
C HIS A 234 -1.75 16.82 -10.92
N ILE A 235 -1.60 15.50 -11.13
CA ILE A 235 -0.51 14.71 -10.58
C ILE A 235 0.43 14.20 -11.67
N LEU A 236 -0.14 13.57 -12.71
CA LEU A 236 0.63 12.95 -13.79
C LEU A 236 1.67 13.86 -14.45
N PRO A 237 1.45 15.18 -14.66
CA PRO A 237 2.46 16.08 -15.21
C PRO A 237 3.74 16.22 -14.39
N TYR A 238 3.77 15.72 -13.17
CA TYR A 238 4.91 15.79 -12.24
C TYR A 238 5.59 14.42 -11.98
N LEU A 239 5.11 13.33 -12.58
CA LEU A 239 5.63 11.97 -12.39
C LEU A 239 6.70 11.56 -13.40
#